data_db948d8729338ae3270ac4963aaf3552
#
_entry.id   db948d8729338ae3270ac4963aaf3552
#
_cell.length_a   1.000
_cell.length_b   1.000
_cell.length_c   1.000
_cell.angle_alpha   90.00
_cell.angle_beta   90.00
_cell.angle_gamma   90.00
#
_symmetry.space_group_name_H-M   'P 1'
#
loop_
_entity.id
_entity.type
_entity.pdbx_description
1 polymer ?
#
loop_
_entity_poly.entity_id
_entity_poly.type
_entity_poly.pdbx_seq_one_letter_code
_entity_poly.pdbx_strand_id
1 'polypeptide(L)'
;MNDMTKSQKKHLRHLGKDCYEKEMALALESLFEHFKKWETEEISTWDLNDKIHEYHNKTARYLWKIYENLSDPRVALSQAVVKGIINIEDIQEDCRPLLQGLIDFYRSEI
;
A
#
# COMPACT_ATOMS: atom_id res chain seq x y z
N MET A 1 16.67 -6.92 16.67
CA MET A 1 17.02 -5.66 17.35
C MET A 1 16.56 -4.47 16.55
N ASN A 2 16.13 -3.45 17.24
CA ASN A 2 15.60 -2.26 16.60
C ASN A 2 16.65 -1.14 16.58
N ASP A 3 17.22 -0.88 15.41
CA ASP A 3 18.27 0.11 15.25
C ASP A 3 17.76 1.51 14.93
N MET A 4 16.43 1.68 14.94
CA MET A 4 15.81 2.97 14.62
C MET A 4 15.69 3.87 15.85
N THR A 5 15.95 5.17 15.64
CA THR A 5 15.66 6.17 16.67
C THR A 5 14.15 6.39 16.75
N LYS A 6 13.68 7.04 17.81
CA LYS A 6 12.26 7.39 17.95
C LYS A 6 11.81 8.29 16.80
N SER A 7 12.65 9.22 16.40
CA SER A 7 12.37 10.14 15.30
C SER A 7 12.21 9.38 13.96
N GLN A 8 13.11 8.44 13.71
CA GLN A 8 13.04 7.61 12.50
C GLN A 8 11.78 6.75 12.49
N LYS A 9 11.43 6.12 13.61
CA LYS A 9 10.20 5.32 13.73
C LYS A 9 8.97 6.15 13.45
N LYS A 10 8.90 7.34 14.03
CA LYS A 10 7.76 8.25 13.87
C LYS A 10 7.60 8.64 12.41
N HIS A 11 8.70 9.01 11.76
CA HIS A 11 8.70 9.39 10.35
C HIS A 11 8.21 8.22 9.47
N LEU A 12 8.79 7.03 9.66
CA LEU A 12 8.44 5.87 8.85
C LEU A 12 6.99 5.42 9.06
N ARG A 13 6.48 5.50 10.28
CA ARG A 13 5.07 5.19 10.56
C ARG A 13 4.13 6.17 9.89
N HIS A 14 4.49 7.45 9.90
CA HIS A 14 3.71 8.49 9.24
C HIS A 14 3.65 8.24 7.73
N LEU A 15 4.80 7.97 7.11
CA LEU A 15 4.86 7.63 5.69
C LEU A 15 4.09 6.34 5.38
N GLY A 16 4.17 5.35 6.25
CA GLY A 16 3.42 4.11 6.09
C GLY A 16 1.92 4.34 6.05
N LYS A 17 1.43 5.23 6.92
CA LYS A 17 0.02 5.61 6.94
C LYS A 17 -0.38 6.32 5.65
N ASP A 18 0.46 7.22 5.17
CA ASP A 18 0.22 7.93 3.91
C ASP A 18 0.19 6.97 2.72
N CYS A 19 1.10 6.02 2.69
CA CYS A 19 1.14 5.00 1.63
C CYS A 19 -0.09 4.09 1.68
N TYR A 20 -0.54 3.73 2.87
CA TYR A 20 -1.74 2.92 3.05
C TYR A 20 -2.96 3.65 2.47
N GLU A 21 -3.12 4.92 2.85
CA GLU A 21 -4.22 5.74 2.34
C GLU A 21 -4.17 5.86 0.82
N LYS A 22 -2.99 6.09 0.27
CA LYS A 22 -2.80 6.21 -1.18
C LYS A 22 -3.17 4.92 -1.92
N GLU A 23 -2.71 3.77 -1.43
CA GLU A 23 -3.05 2.48 -2.05
C GLU A 23 -4.54 2.18 -1.93
N MET A 24 -5.14 2.50 -0.78
CA MET A 24 -6.57 2.33 -0.58
C MET A 24 -7.37 3.22 -1.55
N ALA A 25 -6.95 4.47 -1.72
CA ALA A 25 -7.60 5.39 -2.64
C ALA A 25 -7.53 4.88 -4.09
N LEU A 26 -6.39 4.35 -4.51
CA LEU A 26 -6.24 3.76 -5.84
C LEU A 26 -7.17 2.57 -6.05
N ALA A 27 -7.31 1.73 -5.02
CA ALA A 27 -8.20 0.59 -5.07
C ALA A 27 -9.68 1.02 -5.15
N LEU A 28 -10.04 2.07 -4.42
CA LEU A 28 -11.40 2.63 -4.47
C LEU A 28 -11.69 3.28 -5.81
N GLU A 29 -10.71 3.93 -6.42
CA GLU A 29 -10.85 4.48 -7.77
C GLU A 29 -11.13 3.38 -8.79
N SER A 30 -10.44 2.25 -8.66
CA SER A 30 -10.68 1.08 -9.51
C SER A 30 -12.11 0.55 -9.33
N LEU A 31 -12.58 0.49 -8.08
CA LEU A 31 -13.95 0.06 -7.79
C LEU A 31 -14.96 1.04 -8.39
N PHE A 32 -14.66 2.34 -8.30
CA PHE A 32 -15.52 3.38 -8.87
C PHE A 32 -15.70 3.21 -10.40
N GLU A 33 -14.65 2.79 -11.10
CA GLU A 33 -14.77 2.50 -12.54
C GLU A 33 -15.78 1.37 -12.81
N HIS A 34 -15.88 0.40 -11.92
CA HIS A 34 -16.89 -0.66 -12.05
C HIS A 34 -18.30 -0.11 -11.81
N PHE A 35 -18.46 0.84 -10.90
CA PHE A 35 -19.75 1.51 -10.70
C PHE A 35 -20.18 2.26 -11.94
N LYS A 36 -19.25 2.93 -12.64
CA LYS A 36 -19.55 3.63 -13.90
C LYS A 36 -20.00 2.65 -14.98
N LYS A 37 -19.34 1.52 -15.08
CA LYS A 37 -19.71 0.47 -16.05
C LYS A 37 -21.10 -0.09 -15.75
N TRP A 38 -21.42 -0.21 -14.48
CA TRP A 38 -22.75 -0.65 -14.06
C TRP A 38 -23.83 0.37 -14.44
N GLU A 39 -23.56 1.67 -14.26
CA GLU A 39 -24.50 2.72 -14.63
C GLU A 39 -24.83 2.70 -16.12
N THR A 40 -23.88 2.36 -16.96
CA THR A 40 -24.05 2.29 -18.41
C THR A 40 -24.41 0.89 -18.90
N GLU A 41 -24.73 0.00 -17.99
CA GLU A 41 -25.15 -1.38 -18.29
C GLU A 41 -24.07 -2.24 -18.99
N GLU A 42 -22.81 -1.84 -18.88
CA GLU A 42 -21.69 -2.63 -19.40
C GLU A 42 -21.43 -3.87 -18.55
N ILE A 43 -21.77 -3.82 -17.27
CA ILE A 43 -21.72 -4.96 -16.37
C ILE A 43 -23.06 -5.08 -15.63
N SER A 44 -23.39 -6.28 -15.19
CA SER A 44 -24.64 -6.55 -14.47
C SER A 44 -24.55 -6.11 -13.01
N THR A 45 -25.71 -6.05 -12.35
CA THR A 45 -25.77 -5.82 -10.91
C THR A 45 -25.04 -6.91 -10.14
N TRP A 46 -25.11 -8.15 -10.61
CA TRP A 46 -24.38 -9.27 -10.01
C TRP A 46 -22.86 -9.08 -10.12
N ASP A 47 -22.40 -8.65 -11.30
CA ASP A 47 -20.98 -8.38 -11.54
C ASP A 47 -20.47 -7.29 -10.61
N LEU A 48 -21.21 -6.20 -10.46
CA LEU A 48 -20.83 -5.11 -9.56
C LEU A 48 -20.77 -5.59 -8.11
N ASN A 49 -21.77 -6.35 -7.69
CA ASN A 49 -21.79 -6.90 -6.33
C ASN A 49 -20.56 -7.76 -6.07
N ASP A 50 -20.15 -8.57 -7.05
CA ASP A 50 -18.95 -9.38 -6.95
C ASP A 50 -17.68 -8.52 -6.81
N LYS A 51 -17.61 -7.41 -7.54
CA LYS A 51 -16.46 -6.48 -7.46
C LYS A 51 -16.38 -5.82 -6.09
N ILE A 52 -17.51 -5.50 -5.48
CA ILE A 52 -17.55 -4.94 -4.12
C ILE A 52 -17.03 -5.96 -3.12
N HIS A 53 -17.45 -7.22 -3.23
CA HIS A 53 -16.97 -8.31 -2.37
C HIS A 53 -15.48 -8.55 -2.55
N GLU A 54 -14.97 -8.55 -3.78
CA GLU A 54 -13.54 -8.69 -4.05
C GLU A 54 -12.74 -7.58 -3.40
N TYR A 55 -13.22 -6.33 -3.52
CA TYR A 55 -12.55 -5.20 -2.89
C TYR A 55 -12.43 -5.41 -1.38
N HIS A 56 -13.56 -5.73 -0.72
CA HIS A 56 -13.59 -5.88 0.73
C HIS A 56 -12.79 -7.09 1.22
N ASN A 57 -13.02 -8.25 0.61
CA ASN A 57 -12.47 -9.51 1.10
C ASN A 57 -11.02 -9.78 0.67
N LYS A 58 -10.57 -9.20 -0.44
CA LYS A 58 -9.22 -9.42 -0.95
C LYS A 58 -8.37 -8.17 -0.85
N THR A 59 -8.72 -7.10 -1.56
CA THR A 59 -7.88 -5.90 -1.66
C THR A 59 -7.75 -5.17 -0.33
N ALA A 60 -8.87 -4.85 0.31
CA ALA A 60 -8.84 -4.12 1.58
C ALA A 60 -8.15 -4.93 2.68
N ARG A 61 -8.40 -6.23 2.75
CA ARG A 61 -7.75 -7.10 3.74
C ARG A 61 -6.26 -7.25 3.47
N TYR A 62 -5.87 -7.35 2.21
CA TYR A 62 -4.47 -7.46 1.82
C TYR A 62 -3.70 -6.19 2.26
N LEU A 63 -4.25 -5.01 1.99
CA LEU A 63 -3.64 -3.74 2.38
C LEU A 63 -3.56 -3.62 3.89
N TRP A 64 -4.61 -4.03 4.61
CA TRP A 64 -4.60 -4.03 6.06
C TRP A 64 -3.47 -4.89 6.60
N LYS A 65 -3.27 -6.08 6.04
CA LYS A 65 -2.18 -6.97 6.47
C LYS A 65 -0.81 -6.34 6.28
N ILE A 66 -0.62 -5.64 5.17
CA ILE A 66 0.67 -5.01 4.87
C ILE A 66 0.94 -3.85 5.83
N TYR A 67 -0.03 -2.97 6.05
CA TYR A 67 0.20 -1.70 6.73
C TYR A 67 -0.16 -1.68 8.21
N GLU A 68 -1.19 -2.41 8.61
CA GLU A 68 -1.67 -2.38 10.01
C GLU A 68 -1.20 -3.57 10.81
N ASN A 69 -1.03 -4.73 10.17
CA ASN A 69 -0.70 -5.97 10.86
C ASN A 69 0.81 -6.18 11.02
N LEU A 70 1.63 -5.35 10.38
CA LEU A 70 3.08 -5.42 10.52
C LEU A 70 3.53 -4.45 11.58
N SER A 71 4.34 -4.93 12.54
CA SER A 71 4.88 -4.10 13.61
C SER A 71 6.02 -3.20 13.14
N ASP A 72 6.65 -3.54 12.02
CA ASP A 72 7.80 -2.81 11.49
C ASP A 72 7.45 -2.13 10.17
N PRO A 73 7.40 -0.78 10.15
CA PRO A 73 7.03 -0.04 8.94
C PRO A 73 8.04 -0.17 7.79
N ARG A 74 9.24 -0.66 8.06
CA ARG A 74 10.27 -0.79 7.02
C ARG A 74 9.84 -1.76 5.93
N VAL A 75 9.15 -2.84 6.29
CA VAL A 75 8.69 -3.84 5.32
C VAL A 75 7.67 -3.22 4.36
N ALA A 76 6.63 -2.60 4.91
CA ALA A 76 5.58 -1.99 4.12
C ALA A 76 6.11 -0.88 3.21
N LEU A 77 6.97 0.00 3.75
CA LEU A 77 7.53 1.10 2.99
C LEU A 77 8.47 0.63 1.88
N SER A 78 9.26 -0.40 2.14
CA SER A 78 10.15 -0.98 1.11
C SER A 78 9.32 -1.54 -0.06
N GLN A 79 8.23 -2.21 0.24
CA GLN A 79 7.31 -2.70 -0.79
C GLN A 79 6.64 -1.53 -1.53
N ALA A 80 6.27 -0.47 -0.82
CA ALA A 80 5.67 0.72 -1.42
C ALA A 80 6.62 1.42 -2.41
N VAL A 81 7.91 1.49 -2.07
CA VAL A 81 8.93 2.03 -2.98
C VAL A 81 9.01 1.17 -4.24
N VAL A 82 9.08 -0.14 -4.09
CA VAL A 82 9.19 -1.06 -5.23
C VAL A 82 7.96 -0.97 -6.13
N LYS A 83 6.78 -0.80 -5.55
CA LYS A 83 5.53 -0.65 -6.30
C LYS A 83 5.35 0.74 -6.92
N GLY A 84 6.21 1.69 -6.59
CA GLY A 84 6.10 3.05 -7.09
C GLY A 84 5.05 3.91 -6.39
N ILE A 85 4.58 3.48 -5.22
CA ILE A 85 3.61 4.24 -4.43
C ILE A 85 4.26 5.48 -3.81
N ILE A 86 5.53 5.35 -3.42
CA ILE A 86 6.35 6.41 -2.86
C ILE A 86 7.75 6.32 -3.47
N ASN A 87 8.42 7.45 -3.61
CA ASN A 87 9.80 7.49 -4.10
C ASN A 87 10.76 7.48 -2.93
N ILE A 88 11.95 6.92 -3.14
CA ILE A 88 12.97 6.89 -2.08
C ILE A 88 13.34 8.29 -1.62
N GLU A 89 13.27 9.29 -2.52
CA GLU A 89 13.56 10.69 -2.22
C GLU A 89 12.56 11.31 -1.24
N ASP A 90 11.36 10.75 -1.12
CA ASP A 90 10.33 11.22 -0.19
C ASP A 90 10.61 10.75 1.24
N ILE A 91 11.55 9.84 1.41
CA ILE A 91 11.94 9.29 2.69
C ILE A 91 13.15 10.09 3.19
N GLN A 92 13.14 10.47 4.47
CA GLN A 92 14.25 11.20 5.06
C GLN A 92 15.57 10.48 4.79
N GLU A 93 16.62 11.26 4.50
CA GLU A 93 17.90 10.72 4.11
C GLU A 93 18.48 9.73 5.11
N ASP A 94 18.34 10.02 6.39
CA ASP A 94 18.87 9.14 7.46
C ASP A 94 18.07 7.85 7.62
N CYS A 95 16.87 7.77 7.03
CA CYS A 95 16.03 6.58 7.05
C CYS A 95 16.26 5.67 5.85
N ARG A 96 16.80 6.20 4.76
CA ARG A 96 16.98 5.44 3.51
C ARG A 96 17.85 4.19 3.68
N PRO A 97 18.98 4.23 4.39
CA PRO A 97 19.78 3.03 4.61
C PRO A 97 19.04 1.93 5.35
N LEU A 98 18.05 2.28 6.18
CA LEU A 98 17.25 1.29 6.92
C LEU A 98 16.37 0.45 6.01
N LEU A 99 16.06 0.96 4.82
CA LEU A 99 15.16 0.32 3.87
C LEU A 99 15.87 -0.31 2.68
N GLN A 100 17.11 0.10 2.39
CA GLN A 100 17.78 -0.26 1.14
C GLN A 100 17.90 -1.77 0.92
N GLY A 101 18.25 -2.51 1.95
CA GLY A 101 18.36 -3.97 1.86
C GLY A 101 17.03 -4.64 1.51
N LEU A 102 15.94 -4.18 2.12
CA LEU A 102 14.61 -4.70 1.85
C LEU A 102 14.13 -4.28 0.45
N ILE A 103 14.41 -3.05 0.05
CA ILE A 103 14.07 -2.57 -1.29
C ILE A 103 14.77 -3.45 -2.35
N ASP A 104 16.05 -3.71 -2.18
CA ASP A 104 16.81 -4.55 -3.10
C ASP A 104 16.25 -5.98 -3.14
N PHE A 105 15.89 -6.51 -1.98
CA PHE A 105 15.29 -7.83 -1.88
C PHE A 105 13.97 -7.91 -2.65
N TYR A 106 13.05 -6.97 -2.40
CA TYR A 106 11.75 -6.98 -3.07
C TYR A 106 11.83 -6.70 -4.56
N ARG A 107 12.81 -5.89 -4.99
CA ARG A 107 13.04 -5.67 -6.42
C ARG A 107 13.48 -6.94 -7.14
N SER A 108 14.28 -7.76 -6.47
CA SER A 108 14.77 -9.00 -7.06
C SER A 108 13.67 -10.06 -7.20
N GLU A 109 12.55 -9.89 -6.48
CA GLU A 109 11.42 -10.81 -6.55
C GLU A 109 10.49 -10.52 -7.73
N ILE A 110 10.68 -9.41 -8.42
CA ILE A 110 9.87 -9.04 -9.58
C ILE A 110 10.40 -9.70 -10.89
#